data_5a184f621742c6729a4cbabfa7085d68
#
_entry.id   5a184f621742c6729a4cbabfa7085d68
#
_cell.length_a   1.000
_cell.length_b   1.000
_cell.length_c   1.000
_cell.angle_alpha   90.00
_cell.angle_beta   90.00
_cell.angle_gamma   90.00
#
_symmetry.space_group_name_H-M   'P 1'
#
loop_
_entity.id
_entity.type
_entity.pdbx_description
1 polymer ?
#
loop_
_entity_poly.entity_id
_entity_poly.type
_entity_poly.pdbx_seq_one_letter_code
_entity_poly.pdbx_strand_id
1 'polypeptide(L)'
;AMSSMKVAQAEYGMGMGYGISRLHGALCSGTIDGKDANGTAYFQKVCVQAPSPPWFWGMLHLDDGSYIDWFLPHVSPTITAKDSRPWKNRDITHLPLSMGGLFHDVSRNRSEKFSEVRVERTCDEGGLPTFHVHMWNGITEIRIEARAVTRAHWTFDQPTRGGMKSHLTYNEYPLDVTRLEIDDEKGVRNRSDWGVIRGNAEHSWGLLH
;
A
#
# COMPACT_ATOMS: atom_id res chain seq x y z
N ALA A 1 15.03 11.83 -13.21
CA ALA A 1 13.68 11.97 -12.66
C ALA A 1 13.77 12.58 -11.26
N MET A 2 13.09 13.68 -11.00
CA MET A 2 13.04 14.25 -9.66
C MET A 2 12.04 13.44 -8.84
N SER A 3 12.53 12.83 -7.77
CA SER A 3 11.68 12.18 -6.77
C SER A 3 10.75 13.24 -6.15
N SER A 4 9.45 12.96 -6.10
CA SER A 4 8.50 13.86 -5.45
C SER A 4 8.35 13.49 -3.98
N MET A 5 8.70 14.42 -3.10
CA MET A 5 8.37 14.29 -1.68
C MET A 5 6.94 14.77 -1.45
N LYS A 6 6.14 13.95 -0.77
CA LYS A 6 4.77 14.30 -0.36
C LYS A 6 4.65 14.21 1.15
N VAL A 7 3.97 15.17 1.74
CA VAL A 7 3.66 15.19 3.18
C VAL A 7 2.15 15.19 3.34
N ALA A 8 1.64 14.29 4.18
CA ALA A 8 0.28 14.28 4.67
C ALA A 8 0.29 14.39 6.19
N GLN A 9 -0.61 15.19 6.74
CA GLN A 9 -0.72 15.41 8.17
C GLN A 9 -2.18 15.56 8.56
N ALA A 10 -2.57 15.00 9.70
CA ALA A 10 -3.87 15.23 10.32
C ALA A 10 -3.75 15.24 11.85
N GLU A 11 -4.57 16.05 12.48
CA GLU A 11 -4.73 16.11 13.93
C GLU A 11 -6.18 15.78 14.28
N TYR A 12 -6.37 14.89 15.27
CA TYR A 12 -7.71 14.41 15.71
C TYR A 12 -8.14 14.94 17.07
N GLY A 13 -7.38 15.85 17.65
CA GLY A 13 -7.59 16.34 19.01
C GLY A 13 -6.94 15.45 20.08
N MET A 14 -6.94 15.92 21.35
CA MET A 14 -6.29 15.25 22.49
C MET A 14 -4.82 14.85 22.25
N GLY A 15 -4.13 15.55 21.33
CA GLY A 15 -2.76 15.25 20.94
C GLY A 15 -2.60 13.98 20.10
N MET A 16 -3.68 13.44 19.56
CA MET A 16 -3.65 12.35 18.60
C MET A 16 -3.55 12.88 17.17
N GLY A 17 -2.82 12.19 16.32
CA GLY A 17 -2.66 12.56 14.93
C GLY A 17 -1.66 11.70 14.20
N TYR A 18 -1.43 12.01 12.96
CA TYR A 18 -0.37 11.39 12.17
C TYR A 18 0.32 12.40 11.25
N GLY A 19 1.58 12.09 10.93
CA GLY A 19 2.33 12.73 9.87
C GLY A 19 3.03 11.68 9.03
N ILE A 20 2.91 11.78 7.73
CA ILE A 20 3.54 10.87 6.76
C ILE A 20 4.30 11.68 5.74
N SER A 21 5.60 11.41 5.60
CA SER A 21 6.42 11.91 4.50
C SER A 21 6.75 10.76 3.57
N ARG A 22 6.51 10.93 2.29
CA ARG A 22 6.75 9.91 1.26
C ARG A 22 7.68 10.45 0.19
N LEU A 23 8.64 9.62 -0.22
CA LEU A 23 9.52 9.87 -1.34
C LEU A 23 9.33 8.72 -2.35
N HIS A 24 8.82 9.05 -3.52
CA HIS A 24 8.53 8.10 -4.58
C HIS A 24 9.60 8.15 -5.66
N GLY A 25 9.97 6.99 -6.21
CA GLY A 25 10.81 6.89 -7.40
C GLY A 25 12.22 7.47 -7.24
N ALA A 26 12.75 7.50 -6.01
CA ALA A 26 14.14 7.90 -5.79
C ALA A 26 15.09 6.91 -6.46
N LEU A 27 16.03 7.41 -7.26
CA LEU A 27 17.10 6.56 -7.78
C LEU A 27 17.99 6.13 -6.62
N CYS A 28 18.29 4.86 -6.56
CA CYS A 28 19.20 4.29 -5.57
C CYS A 28 20.30 3.46 -6.24
N SER A 29 21.48 3.51 -5.66
CA SER A 29 22.60 2.67 -6.06
C SER A 29 23.41 2.30 -4.79
N GLY A 30 23.94 1.10 -4.79
CA GLY A 30 24.73 0.62 -3.65
C GLY A 30 24.97 -0.88 -3.74
N THR A 31 25.21 -1.51 -2.60
CA THR A 31 25.41 -2.96 -2.52
C THR A 31 24.51 -3.57 -1.47
N ILE A 32 23.99 -4.76 -1.75
CA ILE A 32 23.27 -5.61 -0.79
C ILE A 32 24.05 -6.94 -0.73
N ASP A 33 24.53 -7.31 0.44
CA ASP A 33 25.35 -8.52 0.65
C ASP A 33 26.54 -8.61 -0.32
N GLY A 34 27.19 -7.46 -0.58
CA GLY A 34 28.33 -7.35 -1.48
C GLY A 34 28.01 -7.42 -2.98
N LYS A 35 26.74 -7.45 -3.35
CA LYS A 35 26.28 -7.44 -4.75
C LYS A 35 25.74 -6.05 -5.11
N ASP A 36 26.08 -5.56 -6.29
CA ASP A 36 25.58 -4.28 -6.77
C ASP A 36 24.05 -4.30 -6.86
N ALA A 37 23.43 -3.25 -6.31
CA ALA A 37 22.01 -3.01 -6.32
C ALA A 37 21.73 -1.60 -6.85
N ASN A 38 21.06 -1.54 -8.01
CA ASN A 38 20.65 -0.29 -8.64
C ASN A 38 19.16 -0.35 -8.97
N GLY A 39 18.45 0.77 -8.81
CA GLY A 39 17.03 0.79 -9.11
C GLY A 39 16.34 2.03 -8.60
N THR A 40 15.05 1.89 -8.35
CA THR A 40 14.21 2.91 -7.72
C THR A 40 13.85 2.50 -6.32
N ALA A 41 13.74 3.47 -5.42
CA ALA A 41 13.35 3.27 -4.03
C ALA A 41 12.09 4.07 -3.69
N TYR A 42 11.29 3.49 -2.84
CA TYR A 42 10.27 4.18 -2.07
C TYR A 42 10.76 4.35 -0.64
N PHE A 43 10.58 5.54 -0.09
CA PHE A 43 10.86 5.81 1.31
C PHE A 43 9.64 6.45 1.95
N GLN A 44 9.28 5.96 3.12
CA GLN A 44 8.21 6.53 3.93
C GLN A 44 8.66 6.72 5.36
N LYS A 45 8.45 7.93 5.89
CA LYS A 45 8.56 8.19 7.32
C LYS A 45 7.18 8.46 7.87
N VAL A 46 6.79 7.66 8.85
CA VAL A 46 5.49 7.74 9.51
C VAL A 46 5.68 8.12 10.96
N CYS A 47 4.92 9.10 11.42
CA CYS A 47 4.77 9.46 12.82
C CYS A 47 3.28 9.38 13.16
N VAL A 48 2.90 8.43 14.00
CA VAL A 48 1.50 8.20 14.38
C VAL A 48 1.39 8.22 15.91
N GLN A 49 0.47 9.02 16.42
CA GLN A 49 0.08 9.07 17.82
C GLN A 49 -1.44 8.86 17.95
N ALA A 50 -1.95 7.87 17.26
CA ALA A 50 -3.36 7.52 17.23
C ALA A 50 -3.51 6.00 17.14
N PRO A 51 -4.68 5.45 17.49
CA PRO A 51 -5.01 4.08 17.17
C PRO A 51 -4.89 3.87 15.66
N SER A 52 -4.28 2.76 15.27
CA SER A 52 -4.14 2.43 13.85
C SER A 52 -5.31 1.53 13.43
N PRO A 53 -6.29 2.04 12.67
CA PRO A 53 -7.31 1.17 12.08
C PRO A 53 -6.65 0.16 11.13
N PRO A 54 -7.31 -0.93 10.78
CA PRO A 54 -6.88 -1.75 9.66
C PRO A 54 -6.69 -0.93 8.39
N TRP A 55 -5.70 -1.28 7.58
CA TRP A 55 -5.46 -0.62 6.30
C TRP A 55 -4.97 -1.59 5.24
N PHE A 56 -5.33 -1.28 4.00
CA PHE A 56 -4.63 -1.74 2.83
C PHE A 56 -3.71 -0.63 2.32
N TRP A 57 -2.51 -0.98 2.03
CA TRP A 57 -1.57 -0.14 1.30
C TRP A 57 -0.85 -0.99 0.27
N GLY A 58 -0.40 -0.39 -0.81
CA GLY A 58 0.51 -1.06 -1.70
C GLY A 58 1.14 -0.11 -2.68
N MET A 59 2.22 -0.57 -3.27
CA MET A 59 2.98 0.16 -4.25
C MET A 59 3.57 -0.77 -5.30
N LEU A 60 3.50 -0.34 -6.56
CA LEU A 60 4.12 -0.98 -7.70
C LEU A 60 5.13 -0.03 -8.33
N HIS A 61 6.31 -0.55 -8.62
CA HIS A 61 7.33 0.07 -9.46
C HIS A 61 7.30 -0.61 -10.83
N LEU A 62 7.14 0.18 -11.88
CA LEU A 62 7.13 -0.26 -13.25
C LEU A 62 8.53 -0.09 -13.86
N ASP A 63 8.84 -0.87 -14.88
CA ASP A 63 10.20 -0.96 -15.45
C ASP A 63 10.72 0.36 -16.05
N ASP A 64 9.80 1.20 -16.53
CA ASP A 64 10.09 2.52 -17.08
C ASP A 64 10.31 3.60 -16.00
N GLY A 65 10.22 3.25 -14.70
CA GLY A 65 10.30 4.15 -13.57
C GLY A 65 8.96 4.78 -13.17
N SER A 66 7.87 4.46 -13.85
CA SER A 66 6.51 4.79 -13.42
C SER A 66 6.17 4.04 -12.13
N TYR A 67 5.23 4.57 -11.35
CA TYR A 67 4.79 3.90 -10.12
C TYR A 67 3.30 4.12 -9.85
N ILE A 68 2.72 3.16 -9.13
CA ILE A 68 1.35 3.19 -8.66
C ILE A 68 1.38 3.00 -7.16
N ASP A 69 0.62 3.79 -6.40
CA ASP A 69 0.35 3.50 -4.99
C ASP A 69 -1.15 3.60 -4.67
N TRP A 70 -1.55 2.90 -3.61
CA TRP A 70 -2.91 3.00 -3.06
C TRP A 70 -2.86 2.92 -1.53
N PHE A 71 -3.84 3.56 -0.89
CA PHE A 71 -4.01 3.51 0.55
C PHE A 71 -5.49 3.55 0.90
N LEU A 72 -5.93 2.59 1.72
CA LEU A 72 -7.31 2.43 2.13
C LEU A 72 -7.36 1.98 3.60
N PRO A 73 -7.37 2.92 4.57
CA PRO A 73 -7.73 2.61 5.93
C PRO A 73 -9.22 2.29 6.05
N HIS A 74 -9.54 1.29 6.85
CA HIS A 74 -10.90 0.77 6.91
C HIS A 74 -11.27 0.27 8.31
N VAL A 75 -12.57 0.08 8.55
CA VAL A 75 -13.09 -0.67 9.68
C VAL A 75 -13.48 -2.06 9.20
N SER A 76 -13.06 -3.09 9.93
CA SER A 76 -13.44 -4.47 9.66
C SER A 76 -14.01 -5.10 10.92
N PRO A 77 -15.08 -5.92 10.82
CA PRO A 77 -15.59 -6.67 11.97
C PRO A 77 -14.59 -7.72 12.48
N THR A 78 -13.59 -8.04 11.70
CA THR A 78 -12.55 -9.03 12.06
C THR A 78 -11.27 -8.31 12.47
N ILE A 79 -11.32 -7.56 13.54
CA ILE A 79 -10.12 -7.08 14.21
C ILE A 79 -9.68 -8.20 15.13
N THR A 80 -8.70 -8.98 14.72
CA THR A 80 -8.12 -10.01 15.58
C THR A 80 -7.00 -9.39 16.39
N ALA A 81 -7.29 -9.16 17.65
CA ALA A 81 -6.29 -8.76 18.60
C ALA A 81 -5.19 -9.81 18.71
N LYS A 82 -3.92 -9.36 18.79
CA LYS A 82 -2.76 -10.19 19.17
C LYS A 82 -2.57 -11.47 18.32
N ASP A 83 -3.07 -11.48 17.11
CA ASP A 83 -3.05 -12.64 16.26
C ASP A 83 -2.23 -12.37 14.99
N SER A 84 -1.13 -13.09 14.83
CA SER A 84 -0.27 -13.02 13.67
C SER A 84 -0.72 -13.96 12.52
N ARG A 85 -1.82 -14.68 12.70
CA ARG A 85 -2.32 -15.62 11.67
C ARG A 85 -2.71 -14.88 10.41
N PRO A 86 -2.50 -15.49 9.22
CA PRO A 86 -3.00 -14.95 7.97
C PRO A 86 -4.52 -14.72 8.02
N TRP A 87 -4.97 -13.65 7.38
CA TRP A 87 -6.40 -13.38 7.22
C TRP A 87 -7.06 -14.48 6.41
N LYS A 88 -8.28 -14.82 6.79
CA LYS A 88 -9.12 -15.75 6.04
C LYS A 88 -10.03 -14.99 5.08
N ASN A 89 -10.61 -15.69 4.10
CA ASN A 89 -11.51 -15.07 3.12
C ASN A 89 -12.70 -14.33 3.76
N ARG A 90 -13.21 -14.81 4.89
CA ARG A 90 -14.29 -14.15 5.65
C ARG A 90 -13.91 -12.78 6.20
N ASP A 91 -12.62 -12.46 6.22
CA ASP A 91 -12.08 -11.23 6.80
C ASP A 91 -12.00 -10.08 5.79
N ILE A 92 -12.49 -10.28 4.56
CA ILE A 92 -12.42 -9.28 3.48
C ILE A 92 -13.47 -8.17 3.60
N THR A 93 -14.56 -8.40 4.33
CA THR A 93 -15.61 -7.38 4.50
C THR A 93 -15.07 -6.21 5.31
N HIS A 94 -15.08 -5.03 4.73
CA HIS A 94 -14.59 -3.81 5.34
C HIS A 94 -15.39 -2.57 4.91
N LEU A 95 -15.37 -1.56 5.76
CA LEU A 95 -15.94 -0.25 5.48
C LEU A 95 -14.81 0.78 5.39
N PRO A 96 -14.55 1.39 4.22
CA PRO A 96 -13.51 2.40 4.07
C PRO A 96 -13.74 3.61 4.98
N LEU A 97 -12.69 4.07 5.65
CA LEU A 97 -12.66 5.34 6.40
C LEU A 97 -12.21 6.48 5.49
N SER A 98 -11.27 6.21 4.62
CA SER A 98 -10.81 7.07 3.55
C SER A 98 -10.17 6.21 2.47
N MET A 99 -9.89 6.81 1.34
CA MET A 99 -9.20 6.12 0.25
C MET A 99 -8.40 7.10 -0.58
N GLY A 100 -7.36 6.62 -1.22
CA GLY A 100 -6.57 7.40 -2.13
C GLY A 100 -5.61 6.53 -2.92
N GLY A 101 -5.32 6.97 -4.13
CA GLY A 101 -4.34 6.34 -5.00
C GLY A 101 -3.57 7.37 -5.81
N LEU A 102 -2.45 6.94 -6.33
CA LEU A 102 -1.60 7.74 -7.18
C LEU A 102 -1.02 6.88 -8.30
N PHE A 103 -1.03 7.40 -9.50
CA PHE A 103 -0.26 6.88 -10.62
C PHE A 103 0.65 7.97 -11.16
N HIS A 104 1.94 7.71 -11.24
CA HIS A 104 2.91 8.57 -11.90
C HIS A 104 3.40 7.89 -13.17
N ASP A 105 3.09 8.48 -14.30
CA ASP A 105 3.54 8.06 -15.63
C ASP A 105 4.78 8.88 -16.02
N VAL A 106 5.94 8.23 -16.00
CA VAL A 106 7.23 8.86 -16.32
C VAL A 106 7.25 9.30 -17.78
N SER A 107 6.68 8.51 -18.68
CA SER A 107 6.68 8.81 -20.13
C SER A 107 5.95 10.11 -20.46
N ARG A 108 4.99 10.48 -19.62
CA ARG A 108 4.18 11.70 -19.74
C ARG A 108 4.56 12.78 -18.74
N ASN A 109 5.47 12.47 -17.82
CA ASN A 109 5.80 13.31 -16.66
C ASN A 109 4.52 13.80 -15.91
N ARG A 110 3.54 12.92 -15.77
CA ARG A 110 2.22 13.23 -15.21
C ARG A 110 1.93 12.37 -13.99
N SER A 111 1.40 12.99 -12.96
CA SER A 111 0.87 12.29 -11.79
C SER A 111 -0.64 12.45 -11.73
N GLU A 112 -1.34 11.34 -11.56
CA GLU A 112 -2.78 11.28 -11.42
C GLU A 112 -3.15 10.79 -10.02
N LYS A 113 -4.10 11.47 -9.40
CA LYS A 113 -4.66 11.09 -8.10
C LYS A 113 -6.00 10.39 -8.31
N PHE A 114 -6.26 9.40 -7.50
CA PHE A 114 -7.51 8.63 -7.48
C PHE A 114 -8.21 8.86 -6.14
N SER A 115 -9.45 9.30 -6.21
CA SER A 115 -10.33 9.46 -5.05
C SER A 115 -11.18 8.23 -4.79
N GLU A 116 -11.34 7.37 -5.79
CA GLU A 116 -12.05 6.11 -5.69
C GLU A 116 -11.04 4.97 -5.73
N VAL A 117 -10.94 4.24 -4.64
CA VAL A 117 -10.06 3.06 -4.50
C VAL A 117 -10.83 1.96 -3.83
N ARG A 118 -10.82 0.79 -4.44
CA ARG A 118 -11.36 -0.44 -3.85
C ARG A 118 -10.25 -1.46 -3.77
N VAL A 119 -10.17 -2.14 -2.66
CA VAL A 119 -9.23 -3.24 -2.46
C VAL A 119 -10.04 -4.42 -1.93
N GLU A 120 -10.03 -5.50 -2.67
CA GLU A 120 -10.56 -6.79 -2.24
C GLU A 120 -9.41 -7.77 -2.10
N ARG A 121 -9.59 -8.75 -1.24
CA ARG A 121 -8.57 -9.73 -0.95
C ARG A 121 -9.18 -11.13 -0.91
N THR A 122 -8.60 -12.01 -1.68
CA THR A 122 -8.83 -13.45 -1.56
C THR A 122 -7.59 -14.11 -0.98
N CYS A 123 -7.71 -15.30 -0.41
CA CYS A 123 -6.57 -16.06 0.10
C CYS A 123 -6.54 -17.45 -0.54
N ASP A 124 -5.33 -17.91 -0.81
CA ASP A 124 -5.10 -19.29 -1.19
C ASP A 124 -5.20 -20.24 0.04
N GLU A 125 -5.00 -21.54 -0.17
CA GLU A 125 -5.01 -22.55 0.90
C GLU A 125 -3.88 -22.33 1.92
N GLY A 126 -2.77 -21.74 1.52
CA GLY A 126 -1.65 -21.38 2.38
C GLY A 126 -1.88 -20.08 3.17
N GLY A 127 -2.98 -19.38 2.91
CA GLY A 127 -3.35 -18.13 3.55
C GLY A 127 -2.62 -16.90 2.98
N LEU A 128 -1.92 -17.03 1.85
CA LEU A 128 -1.34 -15.90 1.15
C LEU A 128 -2.43 -15.16 0.36
N PRO A 129 -2.46 -13.82 0.46
CA PRO A 129 -3.48 -13.05 -0.22
C PRO A 129 -3.18 -12.85 -1.71
N THR A 130 -4.26 -12.73 -2.48
CA THR A 130 -4.29 -12.05 -3.77
C THR A 130 -5.08 -10.77 -3.59
N PHE A 131 -4.49 -9.65 -3.93
CA PHE A 131 -5.10 -8.34 -3.88
C PHE A 131 -5.70 -7.99 -5.24
N HIS A 132 -6.96 -7.58 -5.23
CA HIS A 132 -7.68 -7.04 -6.37
C HIS A 132 -7.90 -5.55 -6.10
N VAL A 133 -7.17 -4.71 -6.82
CA VAL A 133 -7.22 -3.26 -6.62
C VAL A 133 -7.87 -2.61 -7.82
N HIS A 134 -8.82 -1.74 -7.57
CA HIS A 134 -9.50 -0.94 -8.58
C HIS A 134 -9.43 0.53 -8.16
N MET A 135 -8.88 1.37 -9.02
CA MET A 135 -8.78 2.81 -8.81
C MET A 135 -9.41 3.56 -9.98
N TRP A 136 -10.11 4.64 -9.68
CA TRP A 136 -10.79 5.43 -10.68
C TRP A 136 -10.86 6.92 -10.30
N ASN A 137 -10.68 7.82 -11.27
CA ASN A 137 -10.74 9.27 -11.06
C ASN A 137 -11.68 10.00 -12.03
N GLY A 138 -12.48 9.29 -12.82
CA GLY A 138 -13.39 9.84 -13.82
C GLY A 138 -12.79 9.91 -15.23
N ILE A 139 -11.49 9.76 -15.37
CA ILE A 139 -10.76 9.81 -16.65
C ILE A 139 -9.93 8.53 -16.84
N THR A 140 -9.20 8.17 -15.82
CA THR A 140 -8.32 7.00 -15.82
C THR A 140 -8.84 5.95 -14.87
N GLU A 141 -8.85 4.72 -15.33
CA GLU A 141 -9.19 3.54 -14.54
C GLU A 141 -8.00 2.59 -14.48
N ILE A 142 -7.69 2.07 -13.29
CA ILE A 142 -6.61 1.12 -13.07
C ILE A 142 -7.16 -0.11 -12.37
N ARG A 143 -6.89 -1.28 -12.93
CA ARG A 143 -7.22 -2.59 -12.36
C ARG A 143 -5.95 -3.39 -12.16
N ILE A 144 -5.76 -3.88 -10.96
CA ILE A 144 -4.58 -4.66 -10.57
C ILE A 144 -5.06 -5.98 -9.95
N GLU A 145 -4.41 -7.06 -10.34
CA GLU A 145 -4.42 -8.31 -9.61
C GLU A 145 -2.98 -8.67 -9.26
N ALA A 146 -2.72 -8.81 -7.96
CA ALA A 146 -1.38 -9.03 -7.46
C ALA A 146 -1.40 -10.09 -6.35
N ARG A 147 -0.67 -11.18 -6.56
CA ARG A 147 -0.58 -12.29 -5.64
C ARG A 147 0.63 -12.09 -4.71
N ALA A 148 0.43 -12.31 -3.43
CA ALA A 148 1.52 -12.37 -2.47
C ALA A 148 2.39 -13.59 -2.72
N VAL A 149 3.70 -13.36 -2.80
CA VAL A 149 4.70 -14.44 -2.97
C VAL A 149 5.07 -15.04 -1.62
N THR A 150 5.13 -14.20 -0.61
CA THR A 150 5.45 -14.58 0.77
C THR A 150 4.88 -13.53 1.73
N ARG A 151 5.00 -13.75 3.02
CA ARG A 151 4.56 -12.85 4.07
C ARG A 151 5.69 -12.61 5.05
N ALA A 152 6.02 -11.35 5.30
CA ALA A 152 6.71 -10.91 6.50
C ALA A 152 5.70 -10.28 7.46
N HIS A 153 5.87 -10.48 8.77
CA HIS A 153 5.00 -9.84 9.75
C HIS A 153 5.73 -9.49 11.02
N TRP A 154 5.21 -8.48 11.66
CA TRP A 154 5.69 -8.01 12.96
C TRP A 154 4.51 -7.65 13.85
N THR A 155 4.61 -7.98 15.13
CA THR A 155 3.58 -7.68 16.12
C THR A 155 4.20 -6.96 17.29
N PHE A 156 3.71 -5.79 17.63
CA PHE A 156 4.24 -4.97 18.73
C PHE A 156 3.17 -4.07 19.34
N ASP A 157 3.42 -3.62 20.56
CA ASP A 157 2.62 -2.62 21.23
C ASP A 157 3.15 -1.22 20.91
N GLN A 158 2.31 -0.39 20.33
CA GLN A 158 2.60 1.00 20.04
C GLN A 158 2.00 1.88 21.14
N PRO A 159 2.81 2.65 21.88
CA PRO A 159 2.29 3.59 22.86
C PRO A 159 1.54 4.73 22.13
N THR A 160 0.38 5.08 22.64
CA THR A 160 -0.36 6.26 22.22
C THR A 160 -0.37 7.31 23.36
N ARG A 161 -0.70 8.56 23.04
CA ARG A 161 -0.93 9.56 24.07
C ARG A 161 -2.15 9.17 24.94
N GLY A 162 -2.10 9.51 26.21
CA GLY A 162 -3.17 9.19 27.14
C GLY A 162 -3.06 7.82 27.83
N GLY A 163 -1.92 7.12 27.68
CA GLY A 163 -1.66 5.85 28.36
C GLY A 163 -2.30 4.62 27.70
N MET A 164 -3.03 4.80 26.60
CA MET A 164 -3.55 3.69 25.81
C MET A 164 -2.42 3.08 24.97
N LYS A 165 -2.56 1.80 24.67
CA LYS A 165 -1.64 1.09 23.76
C LYS A 165 -2.42 0.59 22.54
N SER A 166 -1.79 0.67 21.38
CA SER A 166 -2.29 0.01 20.18
C SER A 166 -1.43 -1.23 19.91
N HIS A 167 -2.05 -2.39 19.95
CA HIS A 167 -1.39 -3.63 19.57
C HIS A 167 -1.44 -3.74 18.06
N LEU A 168 -0.30 -3.50 17.39
CA LEU A 168 -0.19 -3.47 15.94
C LEU A 168 0.29 -4.83 15.42
N THR A 169 -0.45 -5.38 14.47
CA THR A 169 0.00 -6.48 13.61
C THR A 169 0.28 -5.90 12.23
N TYR A 170 1.54 -5.87 11.87
CA TYR A 170 2.02 -5.33 10.61
C TYR A 170 2.34 -6.48 9.66
N ASN A 171 1.82 -6.44 8.46
CA ASN A 171 2.04 -7.46 7.45
C ASN A 171 2.50 -6.84 6.15
N GLU A 172 3.54 -7.43 5.59
CA GLU A 172 4.14 -7.06 4.31
C GLU A 172 4.13 -8.25 3.36
N TYR A 173 3.80 -7.98 2.11
CA TYR A 173 3.66 -8.97 1.06
C TYR A 173 4.37 -8.51 -0.20
N PRO A 174 5.56 -9.06 -0.53
CA PRO A 174 6.10 -8.94 -1.88
C PRO A 174 5.12 -9.52 -2.90
N LEU A 175 4.94 -8.84 -4.02
CA LEU A 175 3.88 -9.11 -4.98
C LEU A 175 4.41 -9.68 -6.29
N ASP A 176 3.69 -10.66 -6.82
CA ASP A 176 3.69 -11.07 -8.21
C ASP A 176 2.44 -10.47 -8.88
N VAL A 177 2.63 -9.53 -9.79
CA VAL A 177 1.54 -8.83 -10.48
C VAL A 177 1.10 -9.64 -11.67
N THR A 178 -0.05 -10.29 -11.57
CA THR A 178 -0.61 -11.16 -12.62
C THR A 178 -1.43 -10.38 -13.63
N ARG A 179 -2.05 -9.27 -13.20
CA ARG A 179 -2.80 -8.36 -14.06
C ARG A 179 -2.52 -6.91 -13.68
N LEU A 180 -2.27 -6.09 -14.68
CA LEU A 180 -2.30 -4.64 -14.62
C LEU A 180 -2.97 -4.14 -15.89
N GLU A 181 -3.99 -3.32 -15.73
CA GLU A 181 -4.71 -2.68 -16.82
C GLU A 181 -4.89 -1.21 -16.45
N ILE A 182 -4.44 -0.33 -17.32
CA ILE A 182 -4.60 1.12 -17.19
C ILE A 182 -5.35 1.60 -18.41
N ASP A 183 -6.60 2.04 -18.21
CA ASP A 183 -7.45 2.61 -19.25
C ASP A 183 -7.50 4.13 -19.05
N ASP A 184 -7.00 4.85 -20.02
CA ASP A 184 -6.93 6.31 -20.01
C ASP A 184 -7.30 6.91 -21.38
N GLU A 185 -7.25 8.23 -21.50
CA GLU A 185 -7.60 8.97 -22.73
C GLU A 185 -6.86 8.47 -24.00
N LYS A 186 -5.77 7.74 -23.88
CA LYS A 186 -4.99 7.21 -25.00
C LYS A 186 -5.26 5.74 -25.29
N GLY A 187 -6.13 5.12 -24.51
CA GLY A 187 -6.51 3.72 -24.62
C GLY A 187 -5.95 2.84 -23.50
N VAL A 188 -6.12 1.55 -23.67
CA VAL A 188 -5.80 0.54 -22.66
C VAL A 188 -4.35 0.10 -22.78
N ARG A 189 -3.64 0.13 -21.66
CA ARG A 189 -2.30 -0.46 -21.49
C ARG A 189 -2.38 -1.63 -20.52
N ASN A 190 -1.80 -2.74 -20.91
CA ASN A 190 -1.87 -3.98 -20.17
C ASN A 190 -0.54 -4.31 -19.45
N ARG A 191 -0.56 -5.33 -18.61
CA ARG A 191 0.59 -5.83 -17.86
C ARG A 191 1.85 -6.01 -18.74
N SER A 192 1.68 -6.49 -19.99
CA SER A 192 2.77 -6.75 -20.91
C SER A 192 3.49 -5.48 -21.41
N ASP A 193 2.84 -4.33 -21.33
CA ASP A 193 3.38 -3.06 -21.83
C ASP A 193 4.40 -2.44 -20.87
N TRP A 194 4.52 -3.00 -19.65
CA TRP A 194 5.28 -2.42 -18.54
C TRP A 194 6.57 -3.18 -18.17
N GLY A 195 6.92 -4.23 -18.92
CA GLY A 195 8.11 -5.01 -18.63
C GLY A 195 8.08 -5.66 -17.23
N VAL A 196 9.12 -5.44 -16.44
CA VAL A 196 9.19 -5.96 -15.07
C VAL A 196 8.43 -5.06 -14.12
N ILE A 197 7.50 -5.63 -13.36
CA ILE A 197 6.79 -4.94 -12.29
C ILE A 197 7.23 -5.54 -10.96
N ARG A 198 7.59 -4.69 -10.03
CA ARG A 198 7.93 -5.08 -8.66
C ARG A 198 7.01 -4.32 -7.71
N GLY A 199 6.56 -4.99 -6.67
CA GLY A 199 5.65 -4.35 -5.75
C GLY A 199 5.62 -4.99 -4.39
N ASN A 200 5.02 -4.24 -3.48
CA ASN A 200 4.75 -4.65 -2.12
C ASN A 200 3.36 -4.20 -1.72
N ALA A 201 2.70 -4.97 -0.89
CA ALA A 201 1.43 -4.59 -0.29
C ALA A 201 1.43 -4.87 1.22
N GLU A 202 0.60 -4.12 1.91
CA GLU A 202 0.29 -4.30 3.32
C GLU A 202 -1.20 -4.56 3.51
N HIS A 203 -1.53 -5.43 4.42
CA HIS A 203 -2.81 -5.47 5.08
C HIS A 203 -2.55 -5.63 6.57
N SER A 204 -2.61 -4.54 7.27
CA SER A 204 -2.19 -4.43 8.67
C SER A 204 -3.31 -3.83 9.51
N TRP A 205 -3.23 -4.02 10.82
CA TRP A 205 -4.26 -3.55 11.75
C TRP A 205 -3.69 -3.32 13.15
N GLY A 206 -4.32 -2.42 13.87
CA GLY A 206 -4.05 -2.18 15.27
C GLY A 206 -5.31 -2.37 16.12
N LEU A 207 -5.13 -2.86 17.33
CA LEU A 207 -6.17 -2.91 18.36
C LEU A 207 -5.80 -1.99 19.51
N LEU A 208 -6.77 -1.21 19.96
CA LEU A 208 -6.63 -0.36 21.15
C LEU A 208 -6.91 -1.17 22.42
N HIS A 209 -6.08 -1.02 23.44
CA HIS A 209 -6.30 -1.56 24.79
C HIS A 209 -5.66 -0.70 25.88
#